data_16f65f67d36b4be12219874004b11e30
#
_entry.id   16f65f67d36b4be12219874004b11e30
#
_cell.length_a   1.000
_cell.length_b   1.000
_cell.length_c   1.000
_cell.angle_alpha   90.00
_cell.angle_beta   90.00
_cell.angle_gamma   90.00
#
_symmetry.space_group_name_H-M   'P 1'
#
loop_
_entity.id
_entity.type
_entity.pdbx_description
1 polymer ?
#
loop_
_entity_poly.entity_id
_entity_poly.type
_entity_poly.pdbx_seq_one_letter_code
_entity_poly.pdbx_strand_id
1 'polypeptide(L)'
;MEIINNKKVAVSTSEELKNALENDNGYEFIYLMDNITLDSGIKINENKEKVVIDGTYNGNRYTLTGMSSTDAVDTIVAVSTNKEIIVRNINISYENTYGVIYVPLDLNYIGLLTVYDNINFNGTRLAYNPYGNVKIIDSNIVIEETNGIASLEICVGNYVIIGGKTTITSSSTNSCLFYFRNNLTPSIVFLCQSDVSLSTNTREFMTGTNKLNFTILHDTKVHIITANGLGPNPVYGTNNVLIDERATLIFIQKSHQRVPVWSTYGNFTMKKDSNLELINSYENTPADNYNIHFKGSNCKFILDNPNSVVMYSKNASVLYTNNTLEYKIKCKRINLWNNSKTLTSAGDINDLPEYSWYKDDDLLEINGNIDATTTTITSHNLTEEELNKLPDLNNFIFQSKKQFSLGNNIINVHPIDNSKNKISGHTTDMADVLIKYNNTIEIVKADDDGYFEYNITDAITDNTKIELTSNVASSFIYGSRTITSPYDGELSLIDAVKTFTFSKVPISLDPMIFGKNESISLKIVDSRVNSSEWKVYAYIKNPLTSQGGYTLKNALVFKKLDNEVVILNESPTLIFTGTNNDGNAKMTLITWSKEKGPLLDLTNSALEANEEYF
;
A
#
# COMPACT_ATOMS: atom_id res chain seq x y z
N MET A 1 0.11 -39.91 21.17
CA MET A 1 1.14 -38.88 21.48
C MET A 1 2.53 -39.43 21.19
N GLU A 2 3.30 -38.74 20.37
CA GLU A 2 4.67 -39.13 20.02
C GLU A 2 5.64 -38.06 20.55
N ILE A 3 6.58 -38.47 21.43
CA ILE A 3 7.59 -37.56 22.01
C ILE A 3 8.76 -37.45 21.04
N ILE A 4 8.96 -36.29 20.45
CA ILE A 4 10.06 -36.00 19.52
C ILE A 4 11.35 -35.67 20.32
N ASN A 5 11.23 -34.85 21.36
CA ASN A 5 12.27 -34.57 22.34
C ASN A 5 11.67 -33.88 23.58
N ASN A 6 12.50 -33.42 24.51
CA ASN A 6 12.06 -32.80 25.78
C ASN A 6 11.25 -31.51 25.63
N LYS A 7 11.24 -30.89 24.45
CA LYS A 7 10.45 -29.66 24.15
C LYS A 7 9.42 -29.84 23.06
N LYS A 8 9.42 -30.98 22.36
CA LYS A 8 8.61 -31.22 21.16
C LYS A 8 7.81 -32.50 21.25
N VAL A 9 6.54 -32.40 20.97
CA VAL A 9 5.61 -33.55 20.97
C VAL A 9 4.67 -33.47 19.78
N ALA A 10 4.27 -34.64 19.25
CA ALA A 10 3.21 -34.73 18.25
C ALA A 10 1.99 -35.45 18.85
N VAL A 11 0.80 -34.93 18.54
CA VAL A 11 -0.48 -35.33 19.13
C VAL A 11 -1.52 -35.62 18.04
N SER A 12 -2.42 -36.57 18.28
CA SER A 12 -3.47 -37.00 17.32
C SER A 12 -4.88 -36.89 17.87
N THR A 13 -5.04 -36.63 19.18
CA THR A 13 -6.37 -36.54 19.80
C THR A 13 -6.52 -35.28 20.64
N SER A 14 -7.77 -34.91 20.94
CA SER A 14 -8.11 -33.79 21.85
C SER A 14 -7.48 -33.99 23.23
N GLU A 15 -7.55 -35.20 23.79
CA GLU A 15 -6.97 -35.55 25.09
C GLU A 15 -5.44 -35.42 25.07
N GLU A 16 -4.75 -35.85 24.02
CA GLU A 16 -3.30 -35.70 23.88
C GLU A 16 -2.90 -34.23 23.76
N LEU A 17 -3.65 -33.42 23.00
CA LEU A 17 -3.43 -31.99 22.91
C LEU A 17 -3.63 -31.30 24.27
N LYS A 18 -4.69 -31.67 24.99
CA LYS A 18 -4.97 -31.19 26.34
C LYS A 18 -3.84 -31.54 27.30
N ASN A 19 -3.40 -32.80 27.33
CA ASN A 19 -2.29 -33.23 28.15
C ASN A 19 -0.98 -32.49 27.82
N ALA A 20 -0.72 -32.22 26.54
CA ALA A 20 0.47 -31.49 26.11
C ALA A 20 0.46 -30.02 26.57
N LEU A 21 -0.72 -29.39 26.63
CA LEU A 21 -0.89 -27.97 27.00
C LEU A 21 -1.07 -27.75 28.51
N GLU A 22 -1.85 -28.59 29.20
CA GLU A 22 -2.22 -28.39 30.60
C GLU A 22 -1.17 -28.89 31.59
N ASN A 23 -0.40 -29.91 31.22
CA ASN A 23 0.59 -30.50 32.14
C ASN A 23 1.94 -29.80 32.10
N ASP A 24 2.64 -29.79 33.21
CA ASP A 24 4.01 -29.32 33.34
C ASP A 24 5.02 -30.36 32.79
N ASN A 25 5.00 -30.53 31.49
CA ASN A 25 5.79 -31.55 30.78
C ASN A 25 6.97 -30.96 29.98
N GLY A 26 7.15 -29.65 30.02
CA GLY A 26 8.22 -28.92 29.32
C GLY A 26 8.00 -28.76 27.80
N TYR A 27 6.91 -29.27 27.23
CA TYR A 27 6.66 -29.13 25.78
C TYR A 27 6.32 -27.69 25.42
N GLU A 28 7.10 -27.10 24.54
CA GLU A 28 6.89 -25.78 23.94
C GLU A 28 6.29 -25.90 22.52
N PHE A 29 6.67 -26.95 21.76
CA PHE A 29 6.24 -27.18 20.38
C PHE A 29 5.34 -28.42 20.31
N ILE A 30 4.11 -28.21 19.88
CA ILE A 30 3.08 -29.26 19.77
C ILE A 30 2.68 -29.35 18.31
N TYR A 31 2.97 -30.48 17.67
CA TYR A 31 2.63 -30.79 16.29
C TYR A 31 1.35 -31.59 16.21
N LEU A 32 0.44 -31.21 15.33
CA LEU A 32 -0.71 -32.07 15.03
C LEU A 32 -0.29 -33.14 14.01
N MET A 33 -0.57 -34.39 14.31
CA MET A 33 -0.36 -35.51 13.37
C MET A 33 -1.66 -36.16 12.89
N ASP A 34 -2.81 -35.57 13.25
CA ASP A 34 -4.15 -35.88 12.75
C ASP A 34 -5.04 -34.65 12.88
N ASN A 35 -6.22 -34.68 12.26
CA ASN A 35 -7.27 -33.70 12.47
C ASN A 35 -7.85 -33.87 13.88
N ILE A 36 -7.86 -32.78 14.66
CA ILE A 36 -8.29 -32.81 16.05
C ILE A 36 -9.58 -31.98 16.18
N THR A 37 -10.62 -32.59 16.76
CA THR A 37 -11.80 -31.85 17.23
C THR A 37 -11.73 -31.79 18.74
N LEU A 38 -11.78 -30.54 19.29
CA LEU A 38 -11.82 -30.33 20.73
C LEU A 38 -13.14 -30.82 21.31
N ASP A 39 -13.07 -31.62 22.36
CA ASP A 39 -14.20 -32.12 23.14
C ASP A 39 -14.38 -31.40 24.49
N SER A 40 -13.41 -30.62 24.89
CA SER A 40 -13.40 -29.75 26.08
C SER A 40 -12.44 -28.59 25.90
N GLY A 41 -12.62 -27.53 26.68
CA GLY A 41 -11.65 -26.44 26.75
C GLY A 41 -10.32 -26.89 27.35
N ILE A 42 -9.27 -26.16 27.03
CA ILE A 42 -7.90 -26.44 27.43
C ILE A 42 -7.33 -25.21 28.14
N LYS A 43 -6.83 -25.34 29.37
CA LYS A 43 -6.13 -24.27 30.07
C LYS A 43 -4.63 -24.47 29.99
N ILE A 44 -3.91 -23.55 29.36
CA ILE A 44 -2.45 -23.65 29.23
C ILE A 44 -1.80 -23.65 30.62
N ASN A 45 -0.80 -24.50 30.82
CA ASN A 45 -0.08 -24.58 32.09
C ASN A 45 0.71 -23.29 32.39
N GLU A 46 0.71 -22.86 33.66
CA GLU A 46 1.34 -21.60 34.10
C GLU A 46 2.88 -21.58 33.97
N ASN A 47 3.53 -22.77 33.85
CA ASN A 47 4.98 -22.87 33.62
C ASN A 47 5.36 -22.75 32.13
N LYS A 48 4.40 -22.56 31.22
CA LYS A 48 4.65 -22.41 29.79
C LYS A 48 4.64 -20.93 29.39
N GLU A 49 5.78 -20.27 29.36
CA GLU A 49 5.88 -18.90 28.87
C GLU A 49 5.62 -18.80 27.35
N LYS A 50 6.05 -19.82 26.59
CA LYS A 50 5.87 -19.92 25.12
C LYS A 50 5.22 -21.23 24.73
N VAL A 51 4.26 -21.14 23.83
CA VAL A 51 3.56 -22.31 23.25
C VAL A 51 3.46 -22.15 21.74
N VAL A 52 3.79 -23.20 21.01
CA VAL A 52 3.65 -23.27 19.56
C VAL A 52 2.76 -24.47 19.22
N ILE A 53 1.60 -24.22 18.62
CA ILE A 53 0.73 -25.23 18.04
C ILE A 53 0.96 -25.20 16.53
N ASP A 54 1.58 -26.24 16.00
CA ASP A 54 1.91 -26.37 14.58
C ASP A 54 1.04 -27.45 13.95
N GLY A 55 0.24 -27.06 12.97
CA GLY A 55 -0.67 -27.98 12.28
C GLY A 55 0.01 -28.90 11.26
N THR A 56 1.35 -28.90 11.16
CA THR A 56 2.06 -29.75 10.20
C THR A 56 2.88 -30.84 10.88
N TYR A 57 2.78 -32.04 10.33
CA TYR A 57 3.63 -33.17 10.73
C TYR A 57 3.91 -34.06 9.52
N ASN A 58 5.16 -34.45 9.31
CA ASN A 58 5.60 -35.30 8.19
C ASN A 58 5.10 -34.81 6.81
N GLY A 59 5.08 -33.48 6.59
CA GLY A 59 4.65 -32.86 5.33
C GLY A 59 3.14 -32.72 5.13
N ASN A 60 2.33 -33.24 6.04
CA ASN A 60 0.87 -33.07 6.01
C ASN A 60 0.44 -31.89 6.88
N ARG A 61 -0.63 -31.22 6.47
CA ARG A 61 -1.28 -30.13 7.21
C ARG A 61 -2.62 -30.59 7.74
N TYR A 62 -2.85 -30.42 9.02
CA TYR A 62 -4.02 -30.89 9.73
C TYR A 62 -4.95 -29.77 10.16
N THR A 63 -6.16 -30.15 10.59
CA THR A 63 -7.22 -29.23 11.00
C THR A 63 -7.45 -29.32 12.51
N LEU A 64 -7.57 -28.16 13.14
CA LEU A 64 -8.11 -28.01 14.49
C LEU A 64 -9.55 -27.52 14.40
N THR A 65 -10.48 -28.32 14.90
CA THR A 65 -11.90 -27.94 14.99
C THR A 65 -12.24 -27.62 16.44
N GLY A 66 -12.78 -26.43 16.67
CA GLY A 66 -13.21 -25.99 18.00
C GLY A 66 -14.63 -26.41 18.32
N MET A 67 -15.02 -26.20 19.59
CA MET A 67 -16.39 -26.38 20.03
C MET A 67 -17.25 -25.19 19.58
N SER A 68 -18.45 -25.47 19.08
CA SER A 68 -19.46 -24.43 18.86
C SER A 68 -20.05 -24.01 20.22
N SER A 69 -19.64 -22.85 20.73
CA SER A 69 -19.97 -22.42 22.09
C SER A 69 -19.93 -20.90 22.24
N THR A 70 -20.66 -20.39 23.22
CA THR A 70 -20.59 -19.01 23.69
C THR A 70 -19.81 -18.86 25.00
N ASP A 71 -19.21 -19.94 25.50
CA ASP A 71 -18.44 -19.94 26.73
C ASP A 71 -16.93 -19.84 26.45
N ALA A 72 -16.24 -19.00 27.21
CA ALA A 72 -14.82 -18.80 27.13
C ALA A 72 -14.01 -20.05 27.55
N VAL A 73 -14.55 -20.83 28.48
CA VAL A 73 -13.88 -22.06 28.96
C VAL A 73 -13.81 -23.17 27.91
N ASP A 74 -14.63 -23.10 26.86
CA ASP A 74 -14.63 -24.05 25.74
C ASP A 74 -13.57 -23.72 24.65
N THR A 75 -12.56 -22.95 24.99
CA THR A 75 -11.46 -22.54 24.10
C THR A 75 -10.12 -23.02 24.61
N ILE A 76 -9.05 -22.61 23.95
CA ILE A 76 -7.71 -22.70 24.51
C ILE A 76 -7.47 -21.41 25.32
N VAL A 77 -7.44 -21.55 26.65
CA VAL A 77 -7.39 -20.44 27.60
C VAL A 77 -5.94 -20.13 27.97
N ALA A 78 -5.51 -18.91 27.71
CA ALA A 78 -4.21 -18.41 28.14
C ALA A 78 -4.16 -18.16 29.67
N VAL A 79 -2.97 -18.24 30.24
CA VAL A 79 -2.69 -17.87 31.62
C VAL A 79 -1.71 -16.69 31.68
N SER A 80 -1.69 -15.96 32.81
CA SER A 80 -0.94 -14.70 32.93
C SER A 80 0.57 -14.82 32.77
N THR A 81 1.12 -16.01 32.91
CA THR A 81 2.56 -16.28 32.73
C THR A 81 2.93 -16.49 31.26
N ASN A 82 1.97 -16.75 30.37
CA ASN A 82 2.23 -16.88 28.95
C ASN A 82 2.70 -15.53 28.39
N LYS A 83 3.75 -15.52 27.57
CA LYS A 83 4.27 -14.36 26.85
C LYS A 83 3.97 -14.42 25.37
N GLU A 84 4.02 -15.63 24.80
CA GLU A 84 3.80 -15.86 23.37
C GLU A 84 3.05 -17.17 23.12
N ILE A 85 1.93 -17.09 22.38
CA ILE A 85 1.18 -18.25 21.92
C ILE A 85 1.12 -18.18 20.40
N ILE A 86 1.69 -19.17 19.71
CA ILE A 86 1.78 -19.24 18.25
C ILE A 86 0.93 -20.39 17.76
N VAL A 87 0.01 -20.10 16.84
CA VAL A 87 -0.76 -21.09 16.08
C VAL A 87 -0.34 -20.94 14.63
N ARG A 88 0.23 -22.00 14.06
CA ARG A 88 0.80 -21.89 12.71
C ARG A 88 0.61 -23.12 11.85
N ASN A 89 0.75 -22.93 10.51
CA ASN A 89 0.71 -24.01 9.51
C ASN A 89 -0.53 -24.90 9.63
N ILE A 90 -1.68 -24.35 9.94
CA ILE A 90 -2.85 -25.12 10.38
C ILE A 90 -4.13 -24.66 9.66
N ASN A 91 -5.06 -25.60 9.46
CA ASN A 91 -6.44 -25.26 9.13
C ASN A 91 -7.25 -25.19 10.43
N ILE A 92 -8.11 -24.16 10.57
CA ILE A 92 -8.91 -23.95 11.78
C ILE A 92 -10.37 -23.78 11.39
N SER A 93 -11.24 -24.57 12.02
CA SER A 93 -12.69 -24.40 11.97
C SER A 93 -13.19 -24.15 13.40
N TYR A 94 -13.62 -22.91 13.70
CA TYR A 94 -13.86 -22.54 15.09
C TYR A 94 -15.08 -21.60 15.25
N GLU A 95 -16.15 -22.12 15.82
CA GLU A 95 -17.41 -21.41 16.05
C GLU A 95 -17.57 -21.02 17.53
N ASN A 96 -16.66 -20.20 18.06
CA ASN A 96 -16.73 -19.75 19.46
C ASN A 96 -16.65 -18.23 19.56
N THR A 97 -17.45 -17.64 20.43
CA THR A 97 -17.51 -16.21 20.70
C THR A 97 -16.15 -15.61 21.12
N TYR A 98 -15.27 -16.40 21.73
CA TYR A 98 -13.99 -15.96 22.25
C TYR A 98 -12.77 -16.33 21.37
N GLY A 99 -13.03 -16.96 20.20
CA GLY A 99 -11.99 -17.31 19.25
C GLY A 99 -11.17 -18.55 19.64
N VAL A 100 -10.08 -18.78 18.92
CA VAL A 100 -9.23 -19.97 19.09
C VAL A 100 -8.47 -19.91 20.42
N ILE A 101 -7.87 -18.77 20.68
CA ILE A 101 -7.15 -18.48 21.94
C ILE A 101 -7.94 -17.42 22.70
N TYR A 102 -8.45 -17.78 23.85
CA TYR A 102 -9.06 -16.85 24.77
C TYR A 102 -8.03 -16.30 25.76
N VAL A 103 -7.90 -15.00 25.78
CA VAL A 103 -7.10 -14.30 26.79
C VAL A 103 -8.06 -13.59 27.76
N PRO A 104 -8.04 -13.94 29.05
CA PRO A 104 -8.93 -13.33 30.03
C PRO A 104 -8.82 -11.80 30.09
N LEU A 105 -9.90 -11.17 30.48
CA LEU A 105 -10.01 -9.71 30.60
C LEU A 105 -9.31 -9.24 31.89
N ASP A 106 -7.98 -9.23 31.90
CA ASP A 106 -7.17 -8.86 33.07
C ASP A 106 -5.89 -8.13 32.60
N LEU A 107 -5.45 -7.13 33.38
CA LEU A 107 -4.23 -6.36 33.13
C LEU A 107 -2.95 -7.21 33.19
N ASN A 108 -2.97 -8.36 33.85
CA ASN A 108 -1.84 -9.29 33.89
C ASN A 108 -1.46 -9.87 32.52
N TYR A 109 -2.32 -9.71 31.50
CA TYR A 109 -2.07 -10.14 30.13
C TYR A 109 -1.53 -9.04 29.21
N ILE A 110 -1.18 -7.87 29.77
CA ILE A 110 -0.51 -6.82 29.02
C ILE A 110 0.81 -7.38 28.48
N GLY A 111 0.97 -7.30 27.14
CA GLY A 111 2.17 -7.79 26.45
C GLY A 111 2.09 -9.23 25.94
N LEU A 112 1.10 -10.04 26.35
CA LEU A 112 0.90 -11.36 25.75
C LEU A 112 0.67 -11.21 24.23
N LEU A 113 1.50 -11.90 23.45
CA LEU A 113 1.42 -11.94 21.99
C LEU A 113 0.75 -13.23 21.52
N THR A 114 -0.36 -13.14 20.81
CA THR A 114 -0.93 -14.27 20.06
C THR A 114 -0.57 -14.12 18.59
N VAL A 115 0.02 -15.17 18.01
CA VAL A 115 0.49 -15.20 16.62
C VAL A 115 -0.30 -16.22 15.83
N TYR A 116 -0.82 -15.81 14.68
CA TYR A 116 -1.45 -16.64 13.68
C TYR A 116 -0.62 -16.57 12.40
N ASP A 117 0.10 -17.63 12.08
CA ASP A 117 1.09 -17.66 11.02
C ASP A 117 0.78 -18.80 10.03
N ASN A 118 0.60 -18.47 8.77
CA ASN A 118 0.26 -19.44 7.74
C ASN A 118 -0.95 -20.31 8.13
N ILE A 119 -2.07 -19.66 8.50
CA ILE A 119 -3.30 -20.36 8.86
C ILE A 119 -4.38 -20.18 7.79
N ASN A 120 -5.26 -21.21 7.68
CA ASN A 120 -6.56 -21.07 7.03
C ASN A 120 -7.63 -21.14 8.13
N PHE A 121 -8.28 -20.03 8.40
CA PHE A 121 -9.31 -19.92 9.44
C PHE A 121 -10.70 -19.77 8.80
N ASN A 122 -11.66 -20.55 9.31
CA ASN A 122 -13.07 -20.34 9.07
C ASN A 122 -13.83 -20.45 10.40
N GLY A 123 -14.57 -19.41 10.76
CA GLY A 123 -15.29 -19.40 12.03
C GLY A 123 -15.83 -18.02 12.42
N THR A 124 -16.26 -17.90 13.67
CA THR A 124 -16.94 -16.71 14.17
C THR A 124 -15.98 -15.62 14.68
N ARG A 125 -14.90 -15.98 15.33
CA ARG A 125 -13.88 -15.05 15.82
C ARG A 125 -12.50 -15.70 15.80
N LEU A 126 -11.53 -15.00 15.22
CA LEU A 126 -10.14 -15.47 15.21
C LEU A 126 -9.47 -15.31 16.57
N ALA A 127 -9.53 -14.10 17.13
CA ALA A 127 -8.73 -13.72 18.30
C ALA A 127 -9.53 -12.90 19.31
N TYR A 128 -9.36 -13.21 20.59
CA TYR A 128 -9.80 -12.41 21.72
C TYR A 128 -8.64 -12.20 22.69
N ASN A 129 -7.90 -11.10 22.49
CA ASN A 129 -6.75 -10.71 23.32
C ASN A 129 -6.88 -9.25 23.79
N PRO A 130 -7.81 -8.94 24.69
CA PRO A 130 -8.27 -7.59 24.99
C PRO A 130 -7.26 -6.68 25.69
N TYR A 131 -6.14 -7.21 26.17
CA TYR A 131 -5.05 -6.43 26.78
C TYR A 131 -3.68 -6.69 26.12
N GLY A 132 -3.55 -7.73 25.34
CA GLY A 132 -2.30 -8.09 24.66
C GLY A 132 -2.26 -7.67 23.20
N ASN A 133 -1.52 -8.42 22.42
CA ASN A 133 -1.13 -8.13 21.07
C ASN A 133 -1.50 -9.29 20.12
N VAL A 134 -1.78 -8.97 18.86
CA VAL A 134 -2.09 -9.98 17.84
C VAL A 134 -1.17 -9.79 16.64
N LYS A 135 -0.64 -10.89 16.11
CA LYS A 135 0.14 -10.92 14.87
C LYS A 135 -0.47 -11.92 13.90
N ILE A 136 -0.66 -11.51 12.65
CA ILE A 136 -1.28 -12.33 11.60
C ILE A 136 -0.37 -12.27 10.36
N ILE A 137 0.15 -13.42 9.92
CA ILE A 137 1.11 -13.52 8.82
C ILE A 137 0.69 -14.62 7.85
N ASP A 138 0.83 -14.39 6.54
CA ASP A 138 0.64 -15.38 5.47
C ASP A 138 -0.66 -16.20 5.60
N SER A 139 -1.75 -15.55 6.01
CA SER A 139 -2.95 -16.25 6.48
C SER A 139 -4.18 -15.92 5.63
N ASN A 140 -5.07 -16.90 5.50
CA ASN A 140 -6.39 -16.73 4.90
C ASN A 140 -7.46 -16.90 5.99
N ILE A 141 -8.21 -15.84 6.27
CA ILE A 141 -9.14 -15.77 7.39
C ILE A 141 -10.53 -15.41 6.87
N VAL A 142 -11.50 -16.27 7.14
CA VAL A 142 -12.92 -16.05 6.87
C VAL A 142 -13.67 -16.02 8.20
N ILE A 143 -14.25 -14.86 8.50
CA ILE A 143 -15.08 -14.66 9.71
C ILE A 143 -16.53 -14.59 9.27
N GLU A 144 -17.32 -15.55 9.72
CA GLU A 144 -18.72 -15.69 9.35
C GLU A 144 -19.63 -15.70 10.58
N GLU A 145 -20.82 -15.10 10.43
CA GLU A 145 -21.85 -15.18 11.45
C GLU A 145 -22.51 -16.57 11.38
N THR A 146 -22.39 -17.34 12.45
CA THR A 146 -23.02 -18.66 12.58
C THR A 146 -23.90 -18.70 13.84
N ASN A 147 -25.07 -19.33 13.73
CA ASN A 147 -25.96 -19.67 14.84
C ASN A 147 -26.26 -18.54 15.86
N GLY A 148 -26.33 -17.27 15.41
CA GLY A 148 -26.65 -16.13 16.27
C GLY A 148 -25.52 -15.68 17.19
N ILE A 149 -24.28 -16.15 16.99
CA ILE A 149 -23.08 -15.65 17.69
C ILE A 149 -22.68 -14.32 17.05
N ALA A 150 -22.87 -13.22 17.79
CA ALA A 150 -22.85 -11.85 17.27
C ALA A 150 -21.50 -11.11 17.41
N SER A 151 -20.44 -11.78 17.83
CA SER A 151 -19.16 -11.13 18.11
C SER A 151 -18.10 -11.61 17.14
N LEU A 152 -17.89 -10.86 16.10
CA LEU A 152 -17.13 -11.27 14.91
C LEU A 152 -15.87 -10.43 14.69
N GLU A 153 -15.48 -9.60 15.67
CA GLU A 153 -14.29 -8.79 15.60
C GLU A 153 -13.03 -9.53 16.06
N ILE A 154 -11.88 -9.12 15.54
CA ILE A 154 -10.58 -9.44 16.12
C ILE A 154 -10.36 -8.46 17.29
N CYS A 155 -10.51 -8.95 18.50
CA CYS A 155 -10.39 -8.14 19.73
C CYS A 155 -8.94 -8.10 20.19
N VAL A 156 -8.41 -6.89 20.38
CA VAL A 156 -7.01 -6.63 20.68
C VAL A 156 -6.89 -5.57 21.75
N GLY A 157 -5.86 -5.63 22.59
CA GLY A 157 -5.58 -4.61 23.58
C GLY A 157 -4.74 -3.47 23.03
N ASN A 158 -3.58 -3.78 22.51
CA ASN A 158 -2.54 -2.79 22.25
C ASN A 158 -2.17 -2.68 20.76
N TYR A 159 -1.67 -3.74 20.13
CA TYR A 159 -1.35 -3.66 18.70
C TYR A 159 -1.74 -4.91 17.91
N VAL A 160 -2.03 -4.66 16.62
CA VAL A 160 -2.15 -5.69 15.58
C VAL A 160 -1.02 -5.51 14.59
N ILE A 161 -0.34 -6.60 14.28
CA ILE A 161 0.66 -6.66 13.20
C ILE A 161 0.13 -7.59 12.13
N ILE A 162 0.10 -7.13 10.87
CA ILE A 162 -0.34 -7.94 9.72
C ILE A 162 0.78 -7.95 8.68
N GLY A 163 1.09 -9.12 8.14
CA GLY A 163 2.17 -9.24 7.17
C GLY A 163 2.04 -10.40 6.21
N GLY A 164 3.02 -10.52 5.32
CA GLY A 164 3.06 -11.54 4.29
C GLY A 164 1.89 -11.41 3.31
N LYS A 165 1.46 -12.53 2.72
CA LYS A 165 0.27 -12.60 1.89
C LYS A 165 -0.95 -12.97 2.74
N THR A 166 -1.66 -11.95 3.24
CA THR A 166 -2.77 -12.15 4.20
C THR A 166 -4.09 -11.65 3.62
N THR A 167 -5.11 -12.49 3.71
CA THR A 167 -6.50 -12.15 3.36
C THR A 167 -7.39 -12.31 4.58
N ILE A 168 -8.22 -11.29 4.89
CA ILE A 168 -9.23 -11.35 5.94
C ILE A 168 -10.57 -10.93 5.35
N THR A 169 -11.56 -11.80 5.41
CA THR A 169 -12.92 -11.52 4.97
C THR A 169 -13.87 -11.69 6.16
N SER A 170 -14.75 -10.71 6.39
CA SER A 170 -15.79 -10.79 7.41
C SER A 170 -17.16 -10.52 6.81
N SER A 171 -18.08 -11.45 7.01
CA SER A 171 -19.49 -11.31 6.61
C SER A 171 -20.34 -10.55 7.65
N SER A 172 -19.79 -10.24 8.82
CA SER A 172 -20.51 -9.57 9.91
C SER A 172 -21.10 -8.22 9.48
N THR A 173 -22.31 -7.96 9.91
CA THR A 173 -23.00 -6.67 9.69
C THR A 173 -23.09 -5.82 10.97
N ASN A 174 -22.75 -6.38 12.12
CA ASN A 174 -23.07 -5.81 13.44
C ASN A 174 -21.87 -5.32 14.25
N SER A 175 -20.64 -5.65 13.86
CA SER A 175 -19.42 -5.34 14.60
C SER A 175 -18.37 -4.66 13.71
N CYS A 176 -17.22 -4.29 14.27
CA CYS A 176 -16.03 -3.88 13.52
C CYS A 176 -15.15 -5.09 13.15
N LEU A 177 -14.20 -4.93 12.24
CA LEU A 177 -13.21 -5.98 11.98
C LEU A 177 -12.16 -6.03 13.09
N PHE A 178 -11.64 -4.87 13.51
CA PHE A 178 -10.67 -4.77 14.61
C PHE A 178 -11.25 -3.93 15.75
N TYR A 179 -11.31 -4.52 16.95
CA TYR A 179 -11.74 -3.85 18.16
C TYR A 179 -10.60 -3.69 19.16
N PHE A 180 -10.17 -2.44 19.39
CA PHE A 180 -9.11 -2.10 20.33
C PHE A 180 -9.72 -1.72 21.69
N ARG A 181 -9.51 -2.57 22.69
CA ARG A 181 -10.20 -2.45 23.98
C ARG A 181 -9.41 -1.72 25.06
N ASN A 182 -8.09 -1.59 24.92
CA ASN A 182 -7.25 -1.01 25.96
C ASN A 182 -7.19 0.53 25.87
N ASN A 183 -6.94 1.17 27.04
CA ASN A 183 -6.77 2.63 27.16
C ASN A 183 -5.35 3.13 26.77
N LEU A 184 -4.46 2.27 26.31
CA LEU A 184 -3.15 2.66 25.75
C LEU A 184 -3.34 3.26 24.34
N THR A 185 -2.27 3.75 23.74
CA THR A 185 -2.31 4.22 22.36
C THR A 185 -2.18 3.00 21.42
N PRO A 186 -3.31 2.43 20.96
CA PRO A 186 -3.27 1.22 20.14
C PRO A 186 -2.68 1.50 18.77
N SER A 187 -2.23 0.44 18.09
CA SER A 187 -1.71 0.56 16.73
C SER A 187 -2.07 -0.64 15.85
N ILE A 188 -2.22 -0.36 14.56
CA ILE A 188 -2.23 -1.39 13.50
C ILE A 188 -1.05 -1.13 12.59
N VAL A 189 -0.25 -2.18 12.33
CA VAL A 189 0.98 -2.11 11.55
C VAL A 189 0.96 -3.17 10.46
N PHE A 190 1.12 -2.75 9.23
CA PHE A 190 1.32 -3.64 8.09
C PHE A 190 2.81 -3.73 7.81
N LEU A 191 3.34 -4.95 7.84
CA LEU A 191 4.78 -5.21 7.70
C LEU A 191 5.27 -4.95 6.28
N CYS A 192 6.56 -4.67 6.16
CA CYS A 192 7.24 -4.46 4.87
C CYS A 192 7.01 -5.62 3.91
N GLN A 193 6.94 -5.32 2.61
CA GLN A 193 6.85 -6.31 1.53
C GLN A 193 5.64 -7.25 1.65
N SER A 194 4.55 -6.76 2.21
CA SER A 194 3.32 -7.53 2.39
C SER A 194 2.27 -7.19 1.34
N ASP A 195 1.40 -8.15 1.04
CA ASP A 195 0.20 -7.98 0.21
C ASP A 195 -1.02 -8.39 1.04
N VAL A 196 -1.75 -7.40 1.55
CA VAL A 196 -2.84 -7.61 2.50
C VAL A 196 -4.17 -7.17 1.91
N SER A 197 -5.13 -8.08 1.90
CA SER A 197 -6.50 -7.82 1.47
C SER A 197 -7.49 -7.98 2.61
N LEU A 198 -8.22 -6.93 2.93
CA LEU A 198 -9.21 -6.89 4.01
C LEU A 198 -10.57 -6.54 3.43
N SER A 199 -11.55 -7.40 3.62
CA SER A 199 -12.93 -7.17 3.17
C SER A 199 -13.91 -7.38 4.31
N THR A 200 -14.80 -6.44 4.51
CA THR A 200 -15.78 -6.53 5.60
C THR A 200 -17.12 -5.93 5.22
N ASN A 201 -18.19 -6.61 5.68
CA ASN A 201 -19.54 -6.09 5.69
C ASN A 201 -19.87 -5.36 7.00
N THR A 202 -18.92 -5.27 7.92
CA THR A 202 -19.10 -4.62 9.21
C THR A 202 -19.35 -3.12 9.08
N ARG A 203 -19.93 -2.56 10.13
CA ARG A 203 -20.19 -1.10 10.25
C ARG A 203 -18.92 -0.29 10.21
N GLU A 204 -17.88 -0.78 10.87
CA GLU A 204 -16.61 -0.11 11.07
C GLU A 204 -15.47 -1.05 10.70
N PHE A 205 -14.48 -0.55 10.01
CA PHE A 205 -13.26 -1.31 9.77
C PHE A 205 -12.49 -1.51 11.08
N MET A 206 -12.35 -0.44 11.86
CA MET A 206 -11.71 -0.48 13.17
C MET A 206 -12.34 0.53 14.12
N THR A 207 -12.44 0.13 15.39
CA THR A 207 -12.91 0.98 16.48
C THR A 207 -12.13 0.68 17.76
N GLY A 208 -12.20 1.58 18.71
CA GLY A 208 -11.54 1.43 19.99
C GLY A 208 -11.91 2.52 20.99
N THR A 209 -11.52 2.32 22.24
CA THR A 209 -11.70 3.30 23.31
C THR A 209 -10.80 4.51 23.16
N ASN A 210 -9.66 4.36 22.50
CA ASN A 210 -8.66 5.40 22.26
C ASN A 210 -8.30 5.53 20.78
N LYS A 211 -7.70 6.69 20.44
CA LYS A 211 -7.15 6.99 19.11
C LYS A 211 -5.97 6.11 18.84
N LEU A 212 -5.97 5.43 17.69
CA LEU A 212 -4.92 4.50 17.32
C LEU A 212 -3.97 5.07 16.26
N ASN A 213 -2.77 4.51 16.17
CA ASN A 213 -1.86 4.74 15.06
C ASN A 213 -2.07 3.69 13.95
N PHE A 214 -2.06 4.14 12.71
CA PHE A 214 -2.19 3.29 11.53
C PHE A 214 -0.93 3.43 10.69
N THR A 215 -0.21 2.33 10.47
CA THR A 215 1.08 2.37 9.78
C THR A 215 1.15 1.28 8.72
N ILE A 216 1.47 1.69 7.50
CA ILE A 216 1.83 0.79 6.42
C ILE A 216 3.31 1.02 6.15
N LEU A 217 4.13 -0.02 6.40
CA LEU A 217 5.58 0.06 6.18
C LEU A 217 5.90 -0.05 4.68
N HIS A 218 7.13 0.28 4.32
CA HIS A 218 7.59 0.38 2.94
C HIS A 218 7.32 -0.89 2.11
N ASP A 219 7.11 -0.70 0.81
CA ASP A 219 6.89 -1.76 -0.19
C ASP A 219 5.67 -2.67 0.10
N THR A 220 4.72 -2.20 0.90
CA THR A 220 3.54 -2.96 1.33
C THR A 220 2.30 -2.51 0.58
N LYS A 221 1.49 -3.47 0.14
CA LYS A 221 0.19 -3.20 -0.46
C LYS A 221 -0.93 -3.61 0.49
N VAL A 222 -1.82 -2.67 0.79
CA VAL A 222 -3.00 -2.88 1.63
C VAL A 222 -4.24 -2.49 0.87
N HIS A 223 -5.15 -3.44 0.69
CA HIS A 223 -6.44 -3.23 0.04
C HIS A 223 -7.56 -3.48 1.03
N ILE A 224 -8.37 -2.45 1.32
CA ILE A 224 -9.47 -2.50 2.28
C ILE A 224 -10.78 -2.19 1.57
N ILE A 225 -11.75 -3.09 1.68
CA ILE A 225 -13.10 -2.89 1.18
C ILE A 225 -14.08 -2.98 2.35
N THR A 226 -14.89 -1.95 2.53
CA THR A 226 -16.01 -1.97 3.48
C THR A 226 -17.33 -1.96 2.71
N ALA A 227 -18.20 -2.97 2.93
CA ALA A 227 -19.35 -3.17 2.05
C ALA A 227 -20.66 -2.56 2.55
N ASN A 228 -21.14 -2.83 3.75
CA ASN A 228 -22.50 -2.47 4.19
C ASN A 228 -22.56 -2.07 5.66
N GLY A 229 -22.00 -0.98 6.05
CA GLY A 229 -22.10 -0.58 7.45
C GLY A 229 -23.29 0.33 7.77
N LEU A 230 -24.03 0.03 8.81
CA LEU A 230 -25.02 0.91 9.46
C LEU A 230 -24.42 1.64 10.67
N GLY A 231 -23.14 1.94 10.73
CA GLY A 231 -22.48 2.50 11.90
C GLY A 231 -21.60 3.72 11.63
N PRO A 232 -21.12 4.40 12.67
CA PRO A 232 -20.28 5.56 12.53
C PRO A 232 -18.86 5.17 12.10
N ASN A 233 -18.32 5.86 11.11
CA ASN A 233 -16.93 5.89 10.62
C ASN A 233 -16.26 4.53 10.34
N PRO A 234 -15.97 4.17 9.09
CA PRO A 234 -15.15 3.01 8.76
C PRO A 234 -13.81 2.99 9.49
N VAL A 235 -13.22 4.16 9.72
CA VAL A 235 -11.98 4.34 10.49
C VAL A 235 -12.21 5.39 11.57
N TYR A 236 -12.56 4.96 12.77
CA TYR A 236 -12.84 5.85 13.89
C TYR A 236 -11.57 6.15 14.70
N GLY A 237 -11.19 7.45 14.70
CA GLY A 237 -10.28 7.97 15.69
C GLY A 237 -8.81 7.55 15.55
N THR A 238 -8.19 7.66 14.37
CA THR A 238 -6.73 7.55 14.29
C THR A 238 -6.04 8.74 14.95
N ASN A 239 -4.90 8.48 15.60
CA ASN A 239 -4.00 9.52 16.07
C ASN A 239 -3.07 9.94 14.94
N ASN A 240 -2.28 9.00 14.41
CA ASN A 240 -1.43 9.23 13.25
C ASN A 240 -1.65 8.14 12.20
N VAL A 241 -1.53 8.54 10.95
CA VAL A 241 -1.50 7.68 9.77
C VAL A 241 -0.17 7.86 9.08
N LEU A 242 0.51 6.75 8.82
CA LEU A 242 1.74 6.72 8.03
C LEU A 242 1.58 5.71 6.89
N ILE A 243 1.74 6.19 5.66
CA ILE A 243 1.94 5.37 4.46
C ILE A 243 3.38 5.60 4.05
N ASP A 244 4.23 4.60 4.28
CA ASP A 244 5.67 4.70 4.11
C ASP A 244 6.09 4.65 2.63
N GLU A 245 7.37 4.72 2.35
CA GLU A 245 7.92 4.76 0.99
C GLU A 245 7.46 3.55 0.17
N ARG A 246 6.98 3.79 -1.06
CA ARG A 246 6.47 2.79 -2.01
C ARG A 246 5.32 1.92 -1.48
N ALA A 247 4.76 2.26 -0.33
CA ALA A 247 3.58 1.57 0.18
C ALA A 247 2.31 2.01 -0.56
N THR A 248 1.34 1.13 -0.61
CA THR A 248 0.05 1.38 -1.27
C THR A 248 -1.10 1.11 -0.30
N LEU A 249 -2.00 2.09 -0.17
CA LEU A 249 -3.29 1.92 0.49
C LEU A 249 -4.42 2.16 -0.50
N ILE A 250 -5.23 1.15 -0.71
CA ILE A 250 -6.50 1.26 -1.43
C ILE A 250 -7.62 1.04 -0.41
N PHE A 251 -8.44 2.06 -0.18
CA PHE A 251 -9.57 1.99 0.73
C PHE A 251 -10.86 2.37 0.01
N ILE A 252 -11.73 1.39 -0.20
CA ILE A 252 -13.00 1.54 -0.90
C ILE A 252 -14.15 1.37 0.08
N GLN A 253 -14.90 2.44 0.29
CA GLN A 253 -16.16 2.40 1.04
C GLN A 253 -17.33 2.24 0.07
N LYS A 254 -18.07 1.16 0.21
CA LYS A 254 -19.28 0.87 -0.58
C LYS A 254 -20.58 1.16 0.15
N SER A 255 -20.53 1.45 1.44
CA SER A 255 -21.70 1.62 2.29
C SER A 255 -22.13 3.07 2.45
N HIS A 256 -23.34 3.24 2.90
CA HIS A 256 -24.14 4.45 2.81
C HIS A 256 -24.27 5.31 4.06
N GLN A 257 -23.27 5.51 4.87
CA GLN A 257 -23.50 6.29 6.07
C GLN A 257 -22.88 7.70 6.09
N ARG A 258 -23.50 8.55 6.92
CA ARG A 258 -23.24 9.97 7.21
C ARG A 258 -21.88 10.21 7.90
N VAL A 259 -20.80 9.55 7.45
CA VAL A 259 -19.55 9.57 8.20
C VAL A 259 -18.36 9.56 7.27
N PRO A 260 -17.29 10.24 7.60
CA PRO A 260 -16.09 10.23 6.81
C PRO A 260 -15.51 8.82 6.68
N VAL A 261 -14.91 8.52 5.54
CA VAL A 261 -14.16 7.27 5.32
C VAL A 261 -13.08 7.14 6.38
N TRP A 262 -12.43 8.26 6.71
CA TRP A 262 -11.34 8.32 7.68
C TRP A 262 -11.49 9.49 8.63
N SER A 263 -11.40 9.25 9.93
CA SER A 263 -11.29 10.32 10.94
C SER A 263 -9.92 10.28 11.60
N THR A 264 -9.22 11.41 11.65
CA THR A 264 -7.93 11.52 12.33
C THR A 264 -7.89 12.72 13.28
N TYR A 265 -7.13 12.57 14.36
CA TYR A 265 -6.90 13.61 15.37
C TYR A 265 -5.46 14.14 15.35
N GLY A 266 -4.60 13.55 14.53
CA GLY A 266 -3.21 13.93 14.37
C GLY A 266 -2.81 14.00 12.90
N ASN A 267 -1.68 13.42 12.56
CA ASN A 267 -1.08 13.55 11.25
C ASN A 267 -1.54 12.46 10.29
N PHE A 268 -1.73 12.84 9.02
CA PHE A 268 -1.83 11.92 7.90
C PHE A 268 -0.62 12.16 6.99
N THR A 269 0.29 11.19 6.93
CA THR A 269 1.58 11.34 6.25
C THR A 269 1.75 10.26 5.19
N MET A 270 2.07 10.70 3.99
CA MET A 270 2.52 9.86 2.89
C MET A 270 3.96 10.20 2.53
N LYS A 271 4.79 9.19 2.41
CA LYS A 271 6.18 9.33 1.99
C LYS A 271 6.35 9.12 0.49
N LYS A 272 7.59 9.31 0.04
CA LYS A 272 7.98 9.24 -1.36
C LYS A 272 7.54 7.94 -2.04
N ASP A 273 7.08 8.07 -3.28
CA ASP A 273 6.65 6.97 -4.16
C ASP A 273 5.48 6.11 -3.62
N SER A 274 4.85 6.51 -2.51
CA SER A 274 3.67 5.84 -1.97
C SER A 274 2.41 6.10 -2.80
N ASN A 275 1.39 5.25 -2.63
CA ASN A 275 0.13 5.37 -3.35
C ASN A 275 -1.06 5.34 -2.39
N LEU A 276 -2.09 6.13 -2.69
CA LEU A 276 -3.32 6.20 -1.92
C LEU A 276 -4.53 6.27 -2.84
N GLU A 277 -5.51 5.40 -2.58
CA GLU A 277 -6.86 5.53 -3.12
C GLU A 277 -7.85 5.53 -1.96
N LEU A 278 -8.55 6.64 -1.75
CA LEU A 278 -9.68 6.75 -0.83
C LEU A 278 -10.94 7.00 -1.63
N ILE A 279 -11.76 5.97 -1.80
CA ILE A 279 -12.94 6.03 -2.66
C ILE A 279 -14.19 5.83 -1.81
N ASN A 280 -15.05 6.83 -1.83
CA ASN A 280 -16.41 6.74 -1.34
C ASN A 280 -17.37 6.59 -2.50
N SER A 281 -17.81 5.36 -2.75
CA SER A 281 -18.64 5.02 -3.92
C SER A 281 -20.14 5.10 -3.67
N TYR A 282 -20.56 5.53 -2.50
CA TYR A 282 -21.99 5.55 -2.16
C TYR A 282 -22.77 6.67 -2.87
N GLU A 283 -23.85 6.29 -3.56
CA GLU A 283 -24.61 7.20 -4.44
C GLU A 283 -25.43 8.27 -3.73
N ASN A 284 -25.89 8.00 -2.51
CA ASN A 284 -26.73 8.90 -1.71
C ASN A 284 -25.98 9.49 -0.51
N THR A 285 -24.69 9.74 -0.65
CA THR A 285 -23.86 10.29 0.43
C THR A 285 -24.38 11.63 0.92
N PRO A 286 -24.66 11.77 2.22
CA PRO A 286 -24.89 13.07 2.83
C PRO A 286 -23.68 13.99 2.67
N ALA A 287 -23.91 15.29 2.77
CA ALA A 287 -22.89 16.33 2.58
C ALA A 287 -21.72 16.28 3.59
N ASP A 288 -21.82 15.51 4.66
CA ASP A 288 -20.82 15.33 5.71
C ASP A 288 -20.00 14.02 5.61
N ASN A 289 -20.12 13.29 4.51
CA ASN A 289 -19.41 12.02 4.28
C ASN A 289 -18.06 12.23 3.58
N TYR A 290 -17.14 12.89 4.26
CA TYR A 290 -15.79 13.24 3.76
C TYR A 290 -14.90 12.00 3.55
N ASN A 291 -13.88 12.09 2.67
CA ASN A 291 -12.84 11.06 2.64
C ASN A 291 -11.98 11.11 3.90
N ILE A 292 -11.49 12.29 4.27
CA ILE A 292 -10.74 12.46 5.53
C ILE A 292 -11.35 13.62 6.32
N HIS A 293 -11.66 13.37 7.58
CA HIS A 293 -12.05 14.39 8.57
C HIS A 293 -10.93 14.55 9.61
N PHE A 294 -10.27 15.70 9.59
CA PHE A 294 -9.30 16.10 10.61
C PHE A 294 -10.04 16.72 11.81
N LYS A 295 -10.08 15.98 12.93
CA LYS A 295 -10.84 16.35 14.15
C LYS A 295 -9.96 16.98 15.23
N GLY A 296 -8.65 16.84 15.16
CA GLY A 296 -7.69 17.40 16.12
C GLY A 296 -7.45 18.89 15.91
N SER A 297 -6.92 19.57 16.91
CA SER A 297 -6.62 21.01 16.88
C SER A 297 -5.35 21.38 16.13
N ASN A 298 -4.43 20.43 15.91
CA ASN A 298 -3.12 20.66 15.26
C ASN A 298 -2.79 19.52 14.31
N CYS A 299 -3.75 19.19 13.43
CA CYS A 299 -3.56 18.13 12.46
C CYS A 299 -2.63 18.57 11.34
N LYS A 300 -1.93 17.59 10.75
CA LYS A 300 -1.09 17.81 9.57
C LYS A 300 -1.45 16.83 8.47
N PHE A 301 -1.51 17.34 7.25
CA PHE A 301 -1.64 16.55 6.03
C PHE A 301 -0.37 16.69 5.21
N ILE A 302 0.45 15.64 5.19
CA ILE A 302 1.79 15.68 4.60
C ILE A 302 1.85 14.67 3.45
N LEU A 303 2.09 15.17 2.24
CA LEU A 303 2.28 14.39 1.03
C LEU A 303 3.69 14.69 0.49
N ASP A 304 4.67 13.83 0.84
CA ASP A 304 6.07 14.00 0.44
C ASP A 304 6.36 13.22 -0.85
N ASN A 305 6.04 13.81 -1.97
CA ASN A 305 6.27 13.25 -3.30
C ASN A 305 5.70 11.81 -3.47
N PRO A 306 4.42 11.56 -3.14
CA PRO A 306 3.81 10.29 -3.44
C PRO A 306 3.77 10.05 -4.96
N ASN A 307 3.75 8.79 -5.37
CA ASN A 307 3.59 8.44 -6.79
C ASN A 307 2.18 8.76 -7.29
N SER A 308 1.16 8.40 -6.50
CA SER A 308 -0.23 8.74 -6.79
C SER A 308 -1.06 8.93 -5.53
N VAL A 309 -2.00 9.86 -5.59
CA VAL A 309 -3.06 10.01 -4.60
C VAL A 309 -4.37 10.22 -5.35
N VAL A 310 -5.38 9.45 -4.99
CA VAL A 310 -6.74 9.61 -5.50
C VAL A 310 -7.68 9.66 -4.32
N MET A 311 -8.41 10.75 -4.19
CA MET A 311 -9.52 10.88 -3.25
C MET A 311 -10.78 11.26 -4.01
N TYR A 312 -11.81 10.46 -3.83
CA TYR A 312 -13.10 10.65 -4.48
C TYR A 312 -14.24 10.56 -3.47
N SER A 313 -15.11 11.57 -3.47
CA SER A 313 -16.35 11.57 -2.71
C SER A 313 -17.46 12.13 -3.57
N LYS A 314 -18.55 11.39 -3.71
CA LYS A 314 -19.63 11.78 -4.63
C LYS A 314 -20.30 13.09 -4.24
N ASN A 315 -20.61 13.31 -2.99
CA ASN A 315 -21.41 14.46 -2.52
C ASN A 315 -20.71 15.31 -1.46
N ALA A 316 -19.73 14.77 -0.74
CA ALA A 316 -19.01 15.47 0.31
C ALA A 316 -17.65 15.99 -0.18
N SER A 317 -16.98 16.81 0.61
CA SER A 317 -15.61 17.22 0.31
C SER A 317 -14.62 16.07 0.56
N VAL A 318 -13.53 16.02 -0.20
CA VAL A 318 -12.48 15.01 0.02
C VAL A 318 -11.78 15.19 1.36
N LEU A 319 -11.58 16.42 1.79
CA LEU A 319 -11.02 16.75 3.10
C LEU A 319 -11.96 17.70 3.86
N TYR A 320 -11.99 17.55 5.17
CA TYR A 320 -12.73 18.44 6.06
C TYR A 320 -12.00 18.63 7.40
N THR A 321 -12.08 19.83 7.94
CA THR A 321 -11.65 20.15 9.30
C THR A 321 -12.54 21.23 9.91
N ASN A 322 -12.79 21.13 11.21
CA ASN A 322 -13.39 22.21 12.01
C ASN A 322 -12.33 23.06 12.73
N ASN A 323 -11.06 22.65 12.61
CA ASN A 323 -9.92 23.25 13.31
C ASN A 323 -8.84 23.63 12.29
N THR A 324 -7.73 24.14 12.79
CA THR A 324 -6.58 24.44 11.94
C THR A 324 -5.94 23.14 11.41
N LEU A 325 -5.71 23.09 10.10
CA LEU A 325 -4.99 22.02 9.41
C LEU A 325 -3.77 22.60 8.69
N GLU A 326 -2.57 22.21 9.10
CA GLU A 326 -1.35 22.45 8.34
C GLU A 326 -1.26 21.38 7.21
N TYR A 327 -0.99 21.81 5.98
CA TYR A 327 -0.69 20.87 4.91
C TYR A 327 0.63 21.17 4.23
N LYS A 328 1.34 20.10 3.83
CA LYS A 328 2.57 20.14 3.05
C LYS A 328 2.44 19.16 1.91
N ILE A 329 2.48 19.66 0.69
CA ILE A 329 2.33 18.84 -0.52
C ILE A 329 3.54 19.07 -1.40
N LYS A 330 4.26 17.99 -1.68
CA LYS A 330 5.33 17.92 -2.64
C LYS A 330 4.98 16.86 -3.67
N CYS A 331 4.85 17.23 -4.94
CA CYS A 331 4.38 16.32 -5.98
C CYS A 331 4.69 16.87 -7.38
N LYS A 332 4.46 16.06 -8.41
CA LYS A 332 4.58 16.49 -9.80
C LYS A 332 3.39 17.33 -10.25
N ARG A 333 2.19 16.96 -9.82
CA ARG A 333 0.95 17.60 -10.27
C ARG A 333 -0.15 17.45 -9.23
N ILE A 334 -1.00 18.48 -9.12
CA ILE A 334 -2.23 18.48 -8.31
C ILE A 334 -3.41 18.73 -9.25
N ASN A 335 -4.44 17.90 -9.12
CA ASN A 335 -5.69 18.06 -9.83
C ASN A 335 -6.86 18.11 -8.86
N LEU A 336 -7.79 19.04 -9.07
CA LEU A 336 -8.96 19.26 -8.22
C LEU A 336 -10.24 19.39 -9.07
N TRP A 337 -11.33 18.84 -8.54
CA TRP A 337 -12.68 18.97 -9.10
C TRP A 337 -13.65 19.48 -8.03
N ASN A 338 -14.44 20.47 -8.37
CA ASN A 338 -15.53 20.99 -7.52
C ASN A 338 -16.72 20.04 -7.53
N ASN A 339 -16.98 19.41 -8.68
CA ASN A 339 -18.09 18.51 -8.88
C ASN A 339 -17.61 17.07 -8.84
N SER A 340 -18.36 16.23 -8.14
CA SER A 340 -18.09 14.79 -8.18
C SER A 340 -18.48 14.24 -9.55
N LYS A 341 -17.59 13.49 -10.14
CA LYS A 341 -17.89 12.65 -11.29
C LYS A 341 -18.36 11.28 -10.82
N THR A 342 -19.02 10.52 -11.66
CA THR A 342 -19.32 9.12 -11.34
C THR A 342 -18.03 8.31 -11.37
N LEU A 343 -17.97 7.21 -10.61
CA LEU A 343 -16.80 6.30 -10.68
C LEU A 343 -16.57 5.73 -12.07
N THR A 344 -17.61 5.67 -12.90
CA THR A 344 -17.53 5.24 -14.30
C THR A 344 -16.89 6.29 -15.21
N SER A 345 -16.92 7.56 -14.82
CA SER A 345 -16.27 8.68 -15.51
C SER A 345 -14.95 9.10 -14.84
N ALA A 346 -14.62 8.49 -13.71
CA ALA A 346 -13.36 8.73 -13.04
C ALA A 346 -12.19 8.33 -13.94
N GLY A 347 -11.32 9.29 -14.23
CA GLY A 347 -10.24 9.11 -15.18
C GLY A 347 -10.67 9.16 -16.66
N ASP A 348 -11.89 9.55 -16.98
CA ASP A 348 -12.28 9.84 -18.36
C ASP A 348 -11.56 11.12 -18.82
N ILE A 349 -10.95 11.08 -20.00
CA ILE A 349 -10.27 12.23 -20.61
C ILE A 349 -11.21 13.41 -20.87
N ASN A 350 -12.52 13.18 -20.96
CA ASN A 350 -13.53 14.22 -21.07
C ASN A 350 -13.83 14.91 -19.72
N ASP A 351 -13.44 14.30 -18.60
CA ASP A 351 -13.65 14.82 -17.25
C ASP A 351 -12.38 15.49 -16.71
N LEU A 352 -11.84 16.41 -17.47
CA LEU A 352 -10.65 17.17 -17.08
C LEU A 352 -10.82 17.84 -15.71
N PRO A 353 -9.75 17.93 -14.91
CA PRO A 353 -9.78 18.66 -13.66
C PRO A 353 -10.14 20.14 -13.90
N GLU A 354 -11.01 20.69 -13.06
CA GLU A 354 -11.35 22.11 -13.10
C GLU A 354 -10.14 22.98 -12.74
N TYR A 355 -9.27 22.45 -11.86
CA TYR A 355 -8.01 23.09 -11.47
C TYR A 355 -6.87 22.09 -11.55
N SER A 356 -5.77 22.51 -12.18
CA SER A 356 -4.58 21.69 -12.31
C SER A 356 -3.33 22.57 -12.13
N TRP A 357 -2.48 22.18 -11.19
CA TRP A 357 -1.21 22.84 -10.94
C TRP A 357 -0.08 21.84 -11.12
N TYR A 358 0.96 22.25 -11.82
CA TYR A 358 2.16 21.47 -12.05
C TYR A 358 3.34 22.41 -12.29
N LYS A 359 4.54 21.91 -12.10
CA LYS A 359 5.77 22.58 -12.47
C LYS A 359 6.48 21.70 -13.51
N ASP A 360 6.85 22.31 -14.65
CA ASP A 360 7.64 21.61 -15.65
C ASP A 360 9.01 21.26 -15.07
N ASP A 361 9.45 20.03 -15.31
CA ASP A 361 10.78 19.50 -14.96
C ASP A 361 11.14 19.48 -13.47
N ASP A 362 10.25 19.86 -12.55
CA ASP A 362 10.52 19.89 -11.11
C ASP A 362 9.30 19.45 -10.28
N LEU A 363 9.44 19.40 -8.96
CA LEU A 363 8.36 19.14 -8.03
C LEU A 363 7.69 20.45 -7.63
N LEU A 364 6.38 20.42 -7.59
CA LEU A 364 5.57 21.46 -6.99
C LEU A 364 5.60 21.27 -5.46
N GLU A 365 6.02 22.30 -4.72
CA GLU A 365 6.01 22.31 -3.26
C GLU A 365 5.07 23.38 -2.73
N ILE A 366 3.98 22.95 -2.11
CA ILE A 366 2.97 23.84 -1.53
C ILE A 366 2.84 23.55 -0.03
N ASN A 367 2.91 24.62 0.77
CA ASN A 367 2.59 24.57 2.19
C ASN A 367 1.41 25.51 2.47
N GLY A 368 0.60 25.18 3.43
CA GLY A 368 -0.50 26.03 3.81
C GLY A 368 -1.17 25.66 5.11
N ASN A 369 -2.02 26.57 5.53
CA ASN A 369 -2.89 26.36 6.67
C ASN A 369 -4.33 26.59 6.24
N ILE A 370 -5.21 25.70 6.64
CA ILE A 370 -6.64 25.89 6.60
C ILE A 370 -7.07 26.22 8.02
N ASP A 371 -7.57 27.41 8.24
CA ASP A 371 -8.37 27.76 9.40
C ASP A 371 -9.84 27.83 8.97
N ALA A 372 -10.79 27.66 9.84
CA ALA A 372 -12.24 27.46 9.54
C ALA A 372 -12.80 28.30 8.36
N THR A 373 -12.20 29.44 8.06
CA THR A 373 -12.64 30.40 7.04
C THR A 373 -11.56 30.87 6.06
N THR A 374 -10.29 30.61 6.31
CA THR A 374 -9.17 31.13 5.51
C THR A 374 -8.18 30.04 5.14
N THR A 375 -7.65 30.12 3.93
CA THR A 375 -6.55 29.28 3.47
C THR A 375 -5.38 30.18 3.10
N THR A 376 -4.23 29.95 3.73
CA THR A 376 -2.98 30.59 3.31
C THR A 376 -2.14 29.57 2.57
N ILE A 377 -1.55 29.97 1.44
CA ILE A 377 -0.68 29.14 0.62
C ILE A 377 0.66 29.81 0.46
N THR A 378 1.71 29.05 0.67
CA THR A 378 3.09 29.45 0.40
C THR A 378 3.81 28.34 -0.38
N SER A 379 4.83 28.72 -1.12
CA SER A 379 5.71 27.75 -1.78
C SER A 379 7.16 28.10 -1.53
N HIS A 380 8.02 27.10 -1.44
CA HIS A 380 9.46 27.29 -1.28
C HIS A 380 10.21 27.29 -2.60
N ASN A 381 9.61 26.74 -3.65
CA ASN A 381 10.27 26.55 -4.94
C ASN A 381 9.55 27.20 -6.13
N LEU A 382 8.46 27.93 -5.87
CA LEU A 382 7.81 28.77 -6.86
C LEU A 382 8.11 30.22 -6.59
N THR A 383 8.47 30.96 -7.64
CA THR A 383 8.57 32.41 -7.61
C THR A 383 7.19 33.05 -7.45
N GLU A 384 7.13 34.30 -7.06
CA GLU A 384 5.87 35.04 -6.96
C GLU A 384 5.16 35.13 -8.34
N GLU A 385 5.92 35.22 -9.43
CA GLU A 385 5.39 35.19 -10.78
C GLU A 385 4.79 33.84 -11.15
N GLU A 386 5.42 32.74 -10.78
CA GLU A 386 4.90 31.36 -10.97
C GLU A 386 3.65 31.13 -10.11
N LEU A 387 3.66 31.57 -8.85
CA LEU A 387 2.50 31.51 -7.97
C LEU A 387 1.30 32.26 -8.55
N ASN A 388 1.54 33.45 -9.11
CA ASN A 388 0.48 34.25 -9.74
C ASN A 388 -0.05 33.67 -11.06
N LYS A 389 0.70 32.77 -11.71
CA LYS A 389 0.26 32.04 -12.91
C LYS A 389 -0.56 30.78 -12.59
N LEU A 390 -0.50 30.28 -11.36
CA LEU A 390 -1.32 29.17 -10.96
C LEU A 390 -2.79 29.61 -10.92
N PRO A 391 -3.71 28.85 -11.56
CA PRO A 391 -5.10 29.26 -11.60
C PRO A 391 -5.67 29.33 -10.19
N ASP A 392 -6.03 30.53 -9.78
CA ASP A 392 -6.80 30.89 -8.61
C ASP A 392 -6.51 30.06 -7.34
N LEU A 393 -5.39 30.36 -6.69
CA LEU A 393 -4.96 29.75 -5.42
C LEU A 393 -6.04 29.85 -4.32
N ASN A 394 -6.96 30.83 -4.39
CA ASN A 394 -8.08 30.95 -3.47
C ASN A 394 -9.08 29.79 -3.60
N ASN A 395 -9.05 29.06 -4.72
CA ASN A 395 -9.85 27.84 -4.91
C ASN A 395 -9.18 26.56 -4.40
N PHE A 396 -7.96 26.66 -3.87
CA PHE A 396 -7.28 25.52 -3.23
C PHE A 396 -7.82 25.26 -1.81
N ILE A 397 -9.12 25.20 -1.66
CA ILE A 397 -9.76 24.83 -0.40
C ILE A 397 -10.25 23.39 -0.56
N PHE A 398 -9.55 22.43 -0.01
CA PHE A 398 -9.94 21.02 -0.03
C PHE A 398 -11.37 20.76 0.45
N GLN A 399 -11.84 21.58 1.39
CA GLN A 399 -13.16 21.46 1.98
C GLN A 399 -14.31 21.60 0.97
N SER A 400 -14.07 22.20 -0.20
CA SER A 400 -15.09 22.34 -1.24
C SER A 400 -14.92 21.34 -2.38
N LYS A 401 -13.83 20.58 -2.43
CA LYS A 401 -13.50 19.70 -3.55
C LYS A 401 -14.10 18.31 -3.36
N LYS A 402 -14.70 17.78 -4.40
CA LYS A 402 -15.30 16.44 -4.43
C LYS A 402 -14.32 15.37 -4.88
N GLN A 403 -13.28 15.78 -5.59
CA GLN A 403 -12.24 14.89 -6.07
C GLN A 403 -10.89 15.62 -6.03
N PHE A 404 -9.87 14.88 -5.65
CA PHE A 404 -8.48 15.30 -5.58
C PHE A 404 -7.58 14.20 -6.09
N SER A 405 -6.62 14.53 -6.94
CA SER A 405 -5.58 13.58 -7.32
C SER A 405 -4.20 14.22 -7.43
N LEU A 406 -3.18 13.40 -7.17
CA LEU A 406 -1.79 13.66 -7.46
C LEU A 406 -1.27 12.58 -8.39
N GLY A 407 -0.34 12.94 -9.24
CA GLY A 407 0.32 12.05 -10.18
C GLY A 407 0.45 12.71 -11.54
N ASN A 408 1.40 12.26 -12.33
CA ASN A 408 1.69 12.85 -13.64
C ASN A 408 2.02 11.77 -14.67
N ASN A 409 1.23 11.72 -15.75
CA ASN A 409 1.58 10.97 -16.96
C ASN A 409 2.59 11.76 -17.78
N ILE A 410 3.59 11.10 -18.30
CA ILE A 410 4.56 11.69 -19.20
C ILE A 410 4.02 11.60 -20.62
N ILE A 411 4.14 12.71 -21.36
CA ILE A 411 3.82 12.76 -22.78
C ILE A 411 5.09 13.20 -23.51
N ASN A 412 5.67 12.29 -24.28
CA ASN A 412 6.74 12.62 -25.23
C ASN A 412 6.09 12.88 -26.60
N VAL A 413 6.31 14.06 -27.15
CA VAL A 413 5.77 14.45 -28.45
C VAL A 413 6.88 14.33 -29.51
N HIS A 414 6.54 13.75 -30.67
CA HIS A 414 7.44 13.65 -31.80
C HIS A 414 7.60 15.01 -32.48
N PRO A 415 8.67 15.21 -33.26
CA PRO A 415 8.89 16.46 -33.98
C PRO A 415 7.73 16.86 -34.86
N ILE A 416 7.38 18.12 -34.80
CA ILE A 416 6.30 18.72 -35.60
C ILE A 416 6.81 19.96 -36.31
N ASP A 417 6.58 20.02 -37.61
CA ASP A 417 6.78 21.19 -38.46
C ASP A 417 5.62 21.32 -39.47
N ASN A 418 5.67 22.36 -40.27
CA ASN A 418 4.61 22.65 -41.27
C ASN A 418 4.47 21.59 -42.37
N SER A 419 5.44 20.68 -42.50
CA SER A 419 5.40 19.59 -43.51
C SER A 419 4.75 18.33 -42.93
N LYS A 420 4.53 18.24 -41.63
CA LYS A 420 3.93 17.08 -40.99
C LYS A 420 2.41 17.09 -41.17
N ASN A 421 1.89 15.94 -41.47
CA ASN A 421 0.44 15.71 -41.60
C ASN A 421 -0.15 14.95 -40.41
N LYS A 422 0.64 14.80 -39.32
CA LYS A 422 0.23 14.07 -38.12
C LYS A 422 0.86 14.63 -36.87
N ILE A 423 0.14 14.53 -35.74
CA ILE A 423 0.63 14.70 -34.38
C ILE A 423 0.79 13.30 -33.81
N SER A 424 1.98 12.97 -33.33
CA SER A 424 2.26 11.65 -32.72
C SER A 424 3.18 11.76 -31.53
N GLY A 425 3.23 10.71 -30.73
CA GLY A 425 4.07 10.68 -29.55
C GLY A 425 3.95 9.39 -28.75
N HIS A 426 4.50 9.41 -27.54
CA HIS A 426 4.40 8.31 -26.59
C HIS A 426 3.95 8.83 -25.21
N THR A 427 3.16 8.01 -24.53
CA THR A 427 2.69 8.25 -23.16
C THR A 427 2.60 6.90 -22.45
N THR A 428 1.87 6.82 -21.35
CA THR A 428 1.56 5.56 -20.68
C THR A 428 0.72 4.66 -21.59
N ASP A 429 0.98 3.36 -21.55
CA ASP A 429 0.30 2.34 -22.35
C ASP A 429 -1.23 2.44 -22.19
N MET A 430 -1.96 2.32 -23.28
CA MET A 430 -3.43 2.37 -23.31
C MET A 430 -4.07 3.68 -22.81
N ALA A 431 -3.31 4.75 -22.59
CA ALA A 431 -3.87 6.04 -22.19
C ALA A 431 -4.68 6.69 -23.30
N ASP A 432 -5.75 7.41 -22.94
CA ASP A 432 -6.43 8.31 -23.84
C ASP A 432 -5.65 9.63 -23.94
N VAL A 433 -5.51 10.20 -25.12
CA VAL A 433 -4.80 11.45 -25.38
C VAL A 433 -5.74 12.45 -26.06
N LEU A 434 -6.05 13.52 -25.33
CA LEU A 434 -6.77 14.67 -25.86
C LEU A 434 -5.79 15.62 -26.53
N ILE A 435 -6.02 15.95 -27.80
CA ILE A 435 -5.21 16.83 -28.61
C ILE A 435 -6.04 18.08 -28.95
N LYS A 436 -5.50 19.27 -28.66
CA LYS A 436 -6.09 20.56 -28.99
C LYS A 436 -5.10 21.41 -29.78
N TYR A 437 -5.49 21.85 -30.95
CA TYR A 437 -4.75 22.81 -31.75
C TYR A 437 -5.71 23.61 -32.67
N ASN A 438 -5.42 24.87 -32.89
CA ASN A 438 -6.34 25.76 -33.58
C ASN A 438 -7.76 25.69 -32.96
N ASN A 439 -8.76 25.24 -33.74
CA ASN A 439 -10.14 24.99 -33.28
C ASN A 439 -10.46 23.49 -33.17
N THR A 440 -9.49 22.63 -33.42
CA THR A 440 -9.65 21.18 -33.40
C THR A 440 -9.45 20.63 -31.98
N ILE A 441 -10.34 19.72 -31.56
CA ILE A 441 -10.28 18.98 -30.32
C ILE A 441 -10.57 17.51 -30.66
N GLU A 442 -9.59 16.64 -30.46
CA GLU A 442 -9.69 15.23 -30.79
C GLU A 442 -9.14 14.34 -29.67
N ILE A 443 -9.63 13.12 -29.60
CA ILE A 443 -9.18 12.12 -28.65
C ILE A 443 -8.69 10.92 -29.43
N VAL A 444 -7.47 10.50 -29.14
CA VAL A 444 -6.87 9.28 -29.66
C VAL A 444 -6.45 8.38 -28.51
N LYS A 445 -6.39 7.07 -28.75
CA LYS A 445 -5.93 6.11 -27.75
C LYS A 445 -4.51 5.67 -28.07
N ALA A 446 -3.66 5.68 -27.06
CA ALA A 446 -2.33 5.08 -27.16
C ALA A 446 -2.46 3.54 -27.22
N ASP A 447 -1.55 2.90 -27.93
CA ASP A 447 -1.47 1.45 -28.03
C ASP A 447 -0.82 0.80 -26.79
N ASP A 448 -0.56 -0.52 -26.86
CA ASP A 448 0.07 -1.31 -25.79
C ASP A 448 1.52 -0.91 -25.52
N ASP A 449 2.16 -0.16 -26.42
CA ASP A 449 3.48 0.43 -26.25
C ASP A 449 3.44 1.91 -25.85
N GLY A 450 2.24 2.47 -25.71
CA GLY A 450 2.01 3.86 -25.36
C GLY A 450 2.16 4.82 -26.55
N TYR A 451 2.28 4.31 -27.78
CA TYR A 451 2.32 5.14 -28.99
C TYR A 451 0.92 5.67 -29.34
N PHE A 452 0.80 6.95 -29.66
CA PHE A 452 -0.41 7.57 -30.17
C PHE A 452 -0.12 8.34 -31.46
N GLU A 453 -1.13 8.43 -32.33
CA GLU A 453 -1.06 9.16 -33.59
C GLU A 453 -2.41 9.75 -33.95
N TYR A 454 -2.40 10.98 -34.45
CA TYR A 454 -3.56 11.71 -34.98
C TYR A 454 -3.21 12.34 -36.32
N ASN A 455 -4.04 12.13 -37.34
CA ASN A 455 -3.88 12.76 -38.64
C ASN A 455 -4.43 14.20 -38.57
N ILE A 456 -3.60 15.17 -38.93
CA ILE A 456 -3.92 16.59 -38.89
C ILE A 456 -5.01 16.92 -39.92
N THR A 457 -6.09 17.51 -39.46
CA THR A 457 -7.22 17.99 -40.32
C THR A 457 -7.06 19.45 -40.71
N ASP A 458 -6.52 20.26 -39.79
CA ASP A 458 -6.30 21.70 -39.99
C ASP A 458 -4.80 21.97 -40.07
N ALA A 459 -4.34 22.71 -41.08
CA ALA A 459 -2.92 22.97 -41.29
C ALA A 459 -2.25 23.60 -40.04
N ILE A 460 -1.11 23.02 -39.64
CA ILE A 460 -0.25 23.59 -38.62
C ILE A 460 0.70 24.58 -39.28
N THR A 461 0.75 25.79 -38.74
CA THR A 461 1.69 26.83 -39.16
C THR A 461 2.70 27.16 -38.04
N ASP A 462 3.71 27.95 -38.37
CA ASP A 462 4.65 28.43 -37.38
C ASP A 462 3.92 29.13 -36.22
N ASN A 463 4.37 28.85 -35.00
CA ASN A 463 3.74 29.31 -33.76
C ASN A 463 2.36 28.72 -33.43
N THR A 464 1.90 27.67 -34.15
CA THR A 464 0.69 26.95 -33.73
C THR A 464 0.92 26.30 -32.38
N LYS A 465 0.11 26.64 -31.41
CA LYS A 465 0.11 26.02 -30.08
C LYS A 465 -0.66 24.70 -30.13
N ILE A 466 -0.03 23.63 -29.65
CA ILE A 466 -0.62 22.30 -29.56
C ILE A 466 -0.63 21.91 -28.08
N GLU A 467 -1.80 21.65 -27.54
CA GLU A 467 -2.00 21.20 -26.17
C GLU A 467 -2.40 19.73 -26.16
N LEU A 468 -1.65 18.92 -25.41
CA LEU A 468 -1.93 17.51 -25.23
C LEU A 468 -2.23 17.23 -23.76
N THR A 469 -3.22 16.39 -23.52
CA THR A 469 -3.51 15.87 -22.19
C THR A 469 -3.69 14.38 -22.28
N SER A 470 -2.98 13.61 -21.49
CA SER A 470 -3.15 12.15 -21.39
C SER A 470 -3.74 11.74 -20.06
N ASN A 471 -4.49 10.66 -20.08
CA ASN A 471 -5.06 10.04 -18.90
C ASN A 471 -5.18 8.53 -19.09
N VAL A 472 -4.75 7.76 -18.12
CA VAL A 472 -5.06 6.33 -18.05
C VAL A 472 -6.44 6.18 -17.43
N ALA A 473 -7.38 5.61 -18.17
CA ALA A 473 -8.74 5.38 -17.69
C ALA A 473 -8.75 4.69 -16.32
N SER A 474 -9.58 5.18 -15.41
CA SER A 474 -9.72 4.75 -14.01
C SER A 474 -8.55 5.04 -13.08
N SER A 475 -7.45 5.67 -13.54
CA SER A 475 -6.31 5.96 -12.67
C SER A 475 -6.32 7.37 -12.06
N PHE A 476 -7.13 8.30 -12.61
CA PHE A 476 -7.12 9.73 -12.28
C PHE A 476 -5.75 10.41 -12.42
N ILE A 477 -4.79 9.77 -13.09
CA ILE A 477 -3.47 10.30 -13.32
C ILE A 477 -3.45 10.97 -14.68
N TYR A 478 -3.29 12.30 -14.67
CA TYR A 478 -3.26 13.11 -15.86
C TYR A 478 -1.85 13.59 -16.16
N GLY A 479 -1.50 13.66 -17.43
CA GLY A 479 -0.34 14.38 -17.95
C GLY A 479 -0.78 15.49 -18.88
N SER A 480 0.00 16.56 -18.96
CA SER A 480 -0.23 17.61 -19.95
C SER A 480 1.07 18.06 -20.55
N ARG A 481 1.04 18.35 -21.84
CA ARG A 481 2.17 18.92 -22.57
C ARG A 481 1.65 20.01 -23.50
N THR A 482 2.33 21.13 -23.51
CA THR A 482 2.09 22.19 -24.50
C THR A 482 3.37 22.38 -25.30
N ILE A 483 3.25 22.32 -26.62
CA ILE A 483 4.34 22.59 -27.55
C ILE A 483 3.93 23.67 -28.55
N THR A 484 4.90 24.26 -29.20
CA THR A 484 4.68 25.24 -30.27
C THR A 484 5.40 24.77 -31.53
N SER A 485 4.74 24.79 -32.66
CA SER A 485 5.34 24.43 -33.96
C SER A 485 6.29 25.55 -34.44
N PRO A 486 7.51 25.25 -34.98
CA PRO A 486 8.09 23.92 -35.06
C PRO A 486 8.60 23.40 -33.70
N TYR A 487 8.58 22.08 -33.54
CA TYR A 487 9.05 21.38 -32.33
C TYR A 487 10.00 20.24 -32.71
N ASP A 488 11.20 20.22 -32.10
CA ASP A 488 12.29 19.31 -32.49
C ASP A 488 12.32 17.97 -31.72
N GLY A 489 11.30 17.72 -30.88
CA GLY A 489 11.24 16.51 -30.07
C GLY A 489 12.11 16.59 -28.81
N GLU A 490 12.12 15.48 -28.06
CA GLU A 490 12.83 15.39 -26.77
C GLU A 490 13.30 13.96 -26.45
N LEU A 491 14.14 13.82 -25.42
CA LEU A 491 14.51 12.54 -24.81
C LEU A 491 13.71 12.37 -23.51
N SER A 492 12.95 11.30 -23.39
CA SER A 492 12.10 11.05 -22.22
C SER A 492 12.25 9.62 -21.70
N LEU A 493 12.27 9.47 -20.38
CA LEU A 493 12.07 8.19 -19.72
C LEU A 493 10.57 8.02 -19.48
N ILE A 494 9.94 7.17 -20.27
CA ILE A 494 8.48 6.98 -20.24
C ILE A 494 8.07 6.08 -19.11
N ASP A 495 8.82 4.99 -18.89
CA ASP A 495 8.54 4.04 -17.82
C ASP A 495 9.83 3.46 -17.23
N ALA A 496 9.79 3.16 -15.94
CA ALA A 496 10.86 2.49 -15.22
C ALA A 496 10.28 1.59 -14.14
N VAL A 497 10.89 0.43 -13.96
CA VAL A 497 10.53 -0.43 -12.83
C VAL A 497 10.74 0.34 -11.51
N LYS A 498 9.72 0.33 -10.65
CA LYS A 498 9.75 1.08 -9.38
C LYS A 498 10.33 0.26 -8.23
N THR A 499 10.11 -1.06 -8.27
CA THR A 499 10.54 -1.98 -7.23
C THR A 499 10.97 -3.31 -7.85
N PHE A 500 11.95 -3.94 -7.25
CA PHE A 500 12.32 -5.34 -7.51
C PHE A 500 12.83 -5.96 -6.21
N THR A 501 12.71 -7.27 -6.09
CA THR A 501 13.08 -7.99 -4.86
C THR A 501 14.08 -9.08 -5.15
N PHE A 502 14.85 -9.44 -4.14
CA PHE A 502 15.68 -10.64 -4.12
C PHE A 502 14.98 -11.72 -3.30
N SER A 503 15.21 -12.99 -3.64
CA SER A 503 14.73 -14.10 -2.83
C SER A 503 15.40 -14.10 -1.46
N LYS A 504 14.72 -14.60 -0.43
CA LYS A 504 15.38 -14.92 0.85
C LYS A 504 16.48 -15.94 0.58
N VAL A 505 17.69 -15.60 0.97
CA VAL A 505 18.87 -16.42 0.71
C VAL A 505 19.44 -16.86 2.05
N PRO A 506 19.69 -18.18 2.25
CA PRO A 506 20.40 -18.63 3.42
C PRO A 506 21.84 -18.11 3.40
N ILE A 507 22.39 -17.76 4.55
CA ILE A 507 23.80 -17.39 4.69
C ILE A 507 24.64 -18.60 4.31
N SER A 508 25.52 -18.43 3.30
CA SER A 508 26.48 -19.43 2.85
C SER A 508 27.90 -18.90 2.99
N LEU A 509 28.85 -19.79 3.25
CA LEU A 509 30.28 -19.45 3.25
C LEU A 509 30.87 -19.41 1.83
N ASP A 510 30.12 -19.88 0.83
CA ASP A 510 30.56 -19.85 -0.56
C ASP A 510 30.25 -18.50 -1.21
N PRO A 511 31.13 -17.98 -2.08
CA PRO A 511 30.87 -16.77 -2.86
C PRO A 511 29.61 -16.90 -3.69
N MET A 512 28.63 -16.02 -3.48
CA MET A 512 27.34 -16.12 -4.18
C MET A 512 26.85 -14.78 -4.67
N ILE A 513 26.47 -14.75 -5.96
CA ILE A 513 25.76 -13.63 -6.59
C ILE A 513 24.32 -14.08 -6.85
N PHE A 514 23.36 -13.33 -6.35
CA PHE A 514 21.95 -13.66 -6.46
C PHE A 514 21.24 -12.75 -7.42
N GLY A 515 20.44 -13.35 -8.29
CA GLY A 515 19.53 -12.65 -9.18
C GLY A 515 18.29 -12.14 -8.43
N LYS A 516 17.65 -11.14 -9.00
CA LYS A 516 16.34 -10.65 -8.55
C LYS A 516 15.22 -11.62 -8.94
N ASN A 517 14.08 -11.50 -8.29
CA ASN A 517 12.92 -12.39 -8.50
C ASN A 517 12.26 -12.20 -9.88
N GLU A 518 12.44 -11.04 -10.49
CA GLU A 518 11.76 -10.63 -11.72
C GLU A 518 12.71 -9.93 -12.70
N SER A 519 12.36 -9.92 -13.98
CA SER A 519 13.03 -9.08 -14.97
C SER A 519 12.61 -7.62 -14.74
N ILE A 520 13.52 -6.69 -15.00
CA ILE A 520 13.23 -5.25 -14.91
C ILE A 520 13.46 -4.58 -16.27
N SER A 521 12.72 -3.52 -16.53
CA SER A 521 12.84 -2.78 -17.78
C SER A 521 12.79 -1.27 -17.58
N LEU A 522 13.41 -0.55 -18.53
CA LEU A 522 13.27 0.87 -18.74
C LEU A 522 12.73 1.12 -20.16
N LYS A 523 11.74 1.99 -20.30
CA LYS A 523 11.20 2.43 -21.58
C LYS A 523 11.63 3.89 -21.84
N ILE A 524 12.50 4.10 -22.82
CA ILE A 524 13.05 5.41 -23.17
C ILE A 524 12.63 5.76 -24.59
N VAL A 525 12.13 6.95 -24.81
CA VAL A 525 11.82 7.50 -26.13
C VAL A 525 12.75 8.65 -26.43
N ASP A 526 13.50 8.53 -27.53
CA ASP A 526 14.29 9.60 -28.10
C ASP A 526 13.64 10.07 -29.40
N SER A 527 12.95 11.20 -29.35
CA SER A 527 12.25 11.81 -30.49
C SER A 527 13.00 13.02 -31.08
N ARG A 528 14.20 13.33 -30.59
CA ARG A 528 14.97 14.50 -31.04
C ARG A 528 15.38 14.37 -32.51
N VAL A 529 15.18 15.45 -33.28
CA VAL A 529 15.61 15.52 -34.67
C VAL A 529 17.13 15.41 -34.81
N ASN A 530 17.87 16.10 -33.94
CA ASN A 530 19.33 16.11 -33.89
C ASN A 530 19.77 15.29 -32.69
N SER A 531 19.63 13.98 -32.78
CA SER A 531 19.95 13.13 -31.65
C SER A 531 21.45 12.85 -31.57
N SER A 532 21.89 12.80 -30.33
CA SER A 532 23.24 12.38 -29.95
C SER A 532 23.14 11.16 -29.05
N GLU A 533 24.27 10.60 -28.70
CA GLU A 533 24.37 9.57 -27.68
C GLU A 533 23.65 10.02 -26.38
N TRP A 534 22.95 9.10 -25.74
CA TRP A 534 22.39 9.27 -24.41
C TRP A 534 22.81 8.13 -23.49
N LYS A 535 22.81 8.38 -22.19
CA LYS A 535 23.38 7.47 -21.20
C LYS A 535 22.44 7.26 -20.03
N VAL A 536 22.37 6.03 -19.53
CA VAL A 536 21.67 5.69 -18.29
C VAL A 536 22.71 5.39 -17.23
N TYR A 537 22.53 6.03 -16.08
CA TYR A 537 23.36 5.84 -14.90
C TYR A 537 22.53 5.23 -13.77
N ALA A 538 23.14 4.34 -13.00
CA ALA A 538 22.57 3.83 -11.75
C ALA A 538 23.49 4.18 -10.58
N TYR A 539 22.89 4.43 -9.42
CA TYR A 539 23.61 4.65 -8.17
C TYR A 539 22.72 4.24 -6.99
N ILE A 540 23.32 4.02 -5.84
CA ILE A 540 22.61 3.71 -4.60
C ILE A 540 22.57 4.99 -3.76
N LYS A 541 21.38 5.42 -3.38
CA LYS A 541 21.23 6.55 -2.47
C LYS A 541 21.51 6.15 -1.02
N ASN A 542 21.02 4.97 -0.62
CA ASN A 542 21.24 4.40 0.71
C ASN A 542 21.75 2.97 0.55
N PRO A 543 22.78 2.55 1.29
CA PRO A 543 23.25 1.18 1.24
C PRO A 543 22.22 0.23 1.86
N LEU A 544 22.27 -1.05 1.48
CA LEU A 544 21.44 -2.10 2.08
C LEU A 544 21.77 -2.20 3.58
N THR A 545 20.76 -2.03 4.42
CA THR A 545 20.92 -1.97 5.87
C THR A 545 19.92 -2.89 6.56
N SER A 546 20.35 -3.63 7.58
CA SER A 546 19.48 -4.48 8.38
C SER A 546 18.63 -3.67 9.37
N GLN A 547 17.64 -4.32 9.98
CA GLN A 547 16.88 -3.74 11.09
C GLN A 547 17.75 -3.38 12.30
N GLY A 548 18.82 -4.14 12.54
CA GLY A 548 19.80 -3.88 13.59
C GLY A 548 20.81 -2.77 13.26
N GLY A 549 20.71 -2.16 12.08
CA GLY A 549 21.58 -1.05 11.63
C GLY A 549 22.89 -1.50 10.98
N TYR A 550 23.09 -2.79 10.73
CA TYR A 550 24.27 -3.31 10.00
C TYR A 550 24.14 -3.04 8.51
N THR A 551 25.20 -2.55 7.89
CA THR A 551 25.21 -2.13 6.49
C THR A 551 26.05 -3.09 5.63
N LEU A 552 25.47 -3.57 4.53
CA LEU A 552 26.18 -4.33 3.51
C LEU A 552 26.86 -3.39 2.50
N LYS A 553 28.17 -3.23 2.63
CA LYS A 553 28.96 -2.41 1.70
C LYS A 553 29.23 -3.19 0.42
N ASN A 554 29.08 -2.50 -0.74
CA ASN A 554 29.37 -3.05 -2.08
C ASN A 554 28.58 -4.33 -2.44
N ALA A 555 27.51 -4.65 -1.70
CA ALA A 555 26.72 -5.85 -1.96
C ALA A 555 25.77 -5.71 -3.16
N LEU A 556 25.45 -4.50 -3.59
CA LEU A 556 24.64 -4.31 -4.78
C LEU A 556 25.57 -4.06 -5.98
N VAL A 557 25.53 -4.98 -6.95
CA VAL A 557 26.28 -4.88 -8.21
C VAL A 557 25.31 -4.79 -9.37
N PHE A 558 25.76 -4.26 -10.49
CA PHE A 558 24.97 -4.20 -11.72
C PHE A 558 25.68 -4.97 -12.82
N LYS A 559 25.04 -6.05 -13.30
CA LYS A 559 25.50 -6.81 -14.45
C LYS A 559 24.89 -6.24 -15.72
N LYS A 560 25.71 -5.59 -16.52
CA LYS A 560 25.31 -4.99 -17.80
C LYS A 560 24.87 -6.05 -18.81
N LEU A 561 24.30 -5.62 -19.93
CA LEU A 561 23.86 -6.53 -20.99
C LEU A 561 25.03 -7.30 -21.65
N ASP A 562 26.20 -6.72 -21.72
CA ASP A 562 27.47 -7.31 -22.22
C ASP A 562 28.18 -8.23 -21.20
N ASN A 563 27.56 -8.47 -20.02
CA ASN A 563 28.06 -9.23 -18.88
C ASN A 563 29.13 -8.54 -18.02
N GLU A 564 29.52 -7.31 -18.29
CA GLU A 564 30.35 -6.53 -17.37
C GLU A 564 29.59 -6.35 -16.04
N VAL A 565 30.28 -6.56 -14.94
CA VAL A 565 29.74 -6.37 -13.57
C VAL A 565 30.39 -5.14 -12.96
N VAL A 566 29.56 -4.20 -12.52
CA VAL A 566 30.00 -2.96 -11.87
C VAL A 566 29.37 -2.86 -10.49
N ILE A 567 30.13 -2.36 -9.51
CA ILE A 567 29.61 -2.11 -8.17
C ILE A 567 28.78 -0.83 -8.19
N LEU A 568 27.57 -0.89 -7.65
CA LEU A 568 26.75 0.30 -7.40
C LEU A 568 27.10 0.91 -6.05
N ASN A 569 27.37 2.20 -6.04
CA ASN A 569 27.62 2.99 -4.85
C ASN A 569 26.91 4.35 -4.99
N GLU A 570 27.22 5.31 -4.15
CA GLU A 570 26.63 6.64 -4.20
C GLU A 570 27.00 7.46 -5.45
N SER A 571 28.04 7.04 -6.17
CA SER A 571 28.45 7.70 -7.43
C SER A 571 27.72 7.13 -8.63
N PRO A 572 27.24 7.97 -9.57
CA PRO A 572 26.57 7.50 -10.77
C PRO A 572 27.47 6.58 -11.63
N THR A 573 27.04 5.36 -11.82
CA THR A 573 27.72 4.33 -12.61
C THR A 573 26.99 4.13 -13.93
N LEU A 574 27.70 4.23 -15.06
CA LEU A 574 27.13 4.03 -16.39
C LEU A 574 26.68 2.57 -16.59
N ILE A 575 25.40 2.37 -16.86
CA ILE A 575 24.81 1.03 -17.04
C ILE A 575 24.33 0.75 -18.46
N PHE A 576 24.05 1.80 -19.24
CA PHE A 576 23.62 1.66 -20.63
C PHE A 576 23.93 2.92 -21.43
N THR A 577 24.26 2.75 -22.71
CA THR A 577 24.39 3.83 -23.68
C THR A 577 23.51 3.53 -24.90
N GLY A 578 22.70 4.50 -25.30
CA GLY A 578 21.84 4.45 -26.45
C GLY A 578 22.19 5.53 -27.47
N THR A 579 21.79 5.30 -28.69
CA THR A 579 21.93 6.26 -29.79
C THR A 579 20.70 6.24 -30.67
N ASN A 580 20.38 7.41 -31.21
CA ASN A 580 19.38 7.55 -32.26
C ASN A 580 20.03 8.32 -33.42
N ASN A 581 20.45 7.63 -34.46
CA ASN A 581 21.27 8.19 -35.53
C ASN A 581 20.48 8.56 -36.79
N ASP A 582 19.22 8.21 -36.88
CA ASP A 582 18.37 8.38 -38.06
C ASP A 582 17.37 9.53 -37.98
N GLY A 583 17.36 10.25 -36.84
CA GLY A 583 16.49 11.42 -36.62
C GLY A 583 15.01 11.09 -36.56
N ASN A 584 14.63 9.82 -36.56
CA ASN A 584 13.26 9.38 -36.32
C ASN A 584 13.05 9.11 -34.83
N ALA A 585 11.82 9.35 -34.35
CA ALA A 585 11.47 8.98 -32.98
C ALA A 585 11.71 7.47 -32.77
N LYS A 586 12.47 7.13 -31.73
CA LYS A 586 12.84 5.76 -31.42
C LYS A 586 12.53 5.42 -29.97
N MET A 587 11.68 4.43 -29.78
CA MET A 587 11.48 3.82 -28.47
C MET A 587 12.55 2.73 -28.25
N THR A 588 13.18 2.76 -27.10
CA THR A 588 14.15 1.76 -26.65
C THR A 588 13.63 1.12 -25.36
N LEU A 589 13.32 -0.16 -25.43
CA LEU A 589 13.02 -0.99 -24.26
C LEU A 589 14.29 -1.71 -23.83
N ILE A 590 14.83 -1.34 -22.68
CA ILE A 590 16.00 -2.00 -22.09
C ILE A 590 15.47 -2.97 -21.04
N THR A 591 15.74 -4.27 -21.24
CA THR A 591 15.29 -5.30 -20.30
C THR A 591 16.48 -6.06 -19.75
N TRP A 592 16.56 -6.16 -18.42
CA TRP A 592 17.52 -7.00 -17.72
C TRP A 592 16.79 -8.20 -17.11
N SER A 593 17.18 -9.40 -17.54
CA SER A 593 16.67 -10.66 -16.98
C SER A 593 16.94 -10.77 -15.48
N LYS A 594 16.42 -11.81 -14.86
CA LYS A 594 16.68 -12.08 -13.42
C LYS A 594 18.18 -12.14 -13.07
N GLU A 595 19.03 -12.52 -13.99
CA GLU A 595 20.48 -12.73 -13.83
C GLU A 595 21.32 -11.56 -14.36
N LYS A 596 20.68 -10.49 -14.84
CA LYS A 596 21.30 -9.25 -15.31
C LYS A 596 20.66 -8.04 -14.66
N GLY A 597 21.28 -6.87 -14.78
CA GLY A 597 20.87 -5.67 -14.08
C GLY A 597 21.32 -5.70 -12.62
N PRO A 598 20.54 -5.14 -11.67
CA PRO A 598 20.91 -5.17 -10.26
C PRO A 598 20.88 -6.60 -9.72
N LEU A 599 21.98 -7.00 -9.07
CA LEU A 599 22.21 -8.30 -8.44
C LEU A 599 22.76 -8.08 -7.04
N LEU A 600 22.53 -9.05 -6.15
CA LEU A 600 23.07 -9.06 -4.81
C LEU A 600 24.34 -9.91 -4.77
N ASP A 601 25.49 -9.31 -4.52
CA ASP A 601 26.80 -9.96 -4.38
C ASP A 601 27.19 -10.01 -2.90
N LEU A 602 27.12 -11.18 -2.32
CA LEU A 602 27.48 -11.42 -0.91
C LEU A 602 28.88 -12.02 -0.74
N THR A 603 29.67 -12.08 -1.83
CA THR A 603 31.02 -12.69 -1.83
C THR A 603 31.95 -12.08 -0.79
N ASN A 604 31.86 -10.77 -0.56
CA ASN A 604 32.77 -10.01 0.32
C ASN A 604 32.03 -9.26 1.43
N SER A 605 30.78 -9.60 1.69
CA SER A 605 29.97 -8.91 2.68
C SER A 605 30.06 -9.59 4.05
N ALA A 606 30.36 -8.84 5.10
CA ALA A 606 30.19 -9.32 6.46
C ALA A 606 28.69 -9.39 6.77
N LEU A 607 28.16 -10.61 6.93
CA LEU A 607 26.77 -10.87 7.29
C LEU A 607 26.69 -11.13 8.79
N GLU A 608 25.74 -10.47 9.45
CA GLU A 608 25.42 -10.75 10.84
C GLU A 608 24.33 -11.83 10.92
N ALA A 609 24.51 -12.79 11.83
CA ALA A 609 23.54 -13.87 12.00
C ALA A 609 22.21 -13.35 12.55
N ASN A 610 21.09 -13.84 11.96
CA ASN A 610 19.72 -13.47 12.29
C ASN A 610 19.30 -12.03 11.90
N GLU A 611 20.02 -11.36 11.02
CA GLU A 611 19.65 -10.05 10.49
C GLU A 611 19.01 -10.18 9.10
N GLU A 612 17.95 -9.42 8.86
CA GLU A 612 17.36 -9.21 7.52
C GLU A 612 17.82 -7.85 6.98
N TYR A 613 18.29 -7.81 5.72
CA TYR A 613 18.79 -6.60 5.06
C TYR A 613 17.80 -6.11 4.02
N PHE A 614 17.58 -4.79 3.95
CA PHE A 614 16.59 -4.12 3.10
C PHE A 614 17.23 -3.10 2.16
#